data_08578e6dfe72268479c5ce619cf3a2e9
#
_entry.id   08578e6dfe72268479c5ce619cf3a2e9
#
_cell.length_a   1.000
_cell.length_b   1.000
_cell.length_c   1.000
_cell.angle_alpha   90.00
_cell.angle_beta   90.00
_cell.angle_gamma   90.00
#
_symmetry.space_group_name_H-M   'P 1'
#
loop_
_entity.id
_entity.type
_entity.pdbx_description
1 polymer ?
#
loop_
_entity_poly.entity_id
_entity_poly.type
_entity_poly.pdbx_seq_one_letter_code
_entity_poly.pdbx_strand_id
1 'polypeptide(L)'
;MKILIKGAGDLATGIASRLYGAGHQILMTEIAQPLTVRRTVALSRAVYDRRAIVEEMEAVSAKTQEDAEAIMEEGKIPVIVDPKADCRKWYKPDVIVDAIIAKKNTGTKITDAPFVIGIGPGFTAGKDCHCVIETKRGHTLGSVIWEGSAIADTGVPGNIGGYTTERLIRASEDGIIEPKVRIGDIVEKGQIVAVTGGKPVFAQMGGIVRGMLQPGAYVKKNLKIGDIDARAERSHCETISDKARAIGGGALEAAERFEKIKGHYAVVILAAGKGTRFSGERGESKLHAKIDQKPMYMHMMDKMQAFSSVELFIVTGDEKIIEEAEKRGIFVVRNKEPEKGIAHSVVLGLKAVSHSFKSGTDRKSGAPDGILFSVCDQPKLKISTIQRILNDAALHKKNVICAGYRGQKGNPVLWPAHCFAELLELTGDEGGRQMLTKYEEKVRIIETSREELKDIDSKREDRKSTRLNSSHEIPSRMPSSA
;
A
#
# COMPACT_ATOMS: atom_id res chain seq x y z
N MET A 1 -7.39 14.68 3.25
CA MET A 1 -6.82 14.06 2.02
C MET A 1 -7.94 13.60 1.09
N LYS A 2 -7.64 13.43 -0.21
CA LYS A 2 -8.50 12.73 -1.19
C LYS A 2 -8.21 11.25 -1.17
N ILE A 3 -9.21 10.41 -0.89
CA ILE A 3 -9.05 8.96 -0.77
C ILE A 3 -9.98 8.25 -1.75
N LEU A 4 -9.41 7.38 -2.59
CA LEU A 4 -10.15 6.51 -3.48
C LEU A 4 -10.21 5.10 -2.87
N ILE A 5 -11.41 4.59 -2.62
CA ILE A 5 -11.63 3.22 -2.15
C ILE A 5 -12.13 2.38 -3.32
N LYS A 6 -11.39 1.34 -3.69
CA LYS A 6 -11.80 0.37 -4.70
C LYS A 6 -12.65 -0.70 -4.03
N GLY A 7 -13.90 -0.83 -4.48
CA GLY A 7 -14.95 -1.61 -3.84
C GLY A 7 -15.79 -0.78 -2.86
N ALA A 8 -17.07 -1.12 -2.73
CA ALA A 8 -18.02 -0.48 -1.83
C ALA A 8 -18.84 -1.50 -1.00
N GLY A 9 -18.34 -2.73 -0.86
CA GLY A 9 -18.93 -3.77 -0.02
C GLY A 9 -18.87 -3.44 1.48
N ASP A 10 -19.33 -4.35 2.33
CA ASP A 10 -19.45 -4.12 3.78
C ASP A 10 -18.10 -3.82 4.48
N LEU A 11 -17.00 -4.46 4.07
CA LEU A 11 -15.67 -4.15 4.62
C LEU A 11 -15.15 -2.80 4.13
N ALA A 12 -15.33 -2.49 2.85
CA ALA A 12 -15.01 -1.18 2.28
C ALA A 12 -15.82 -0.06 2.95
N THR A 13 -17.08 -0.32 3.28
CA THR A 13 -17.95 0.61 4.02
C THR A 13 -17.41 0.89 5.42
N GLY A 14 -16.92 -0.15 6.12
CA GLY A 14 -16.28 0.04 7.43
C GLY A 14 -14.98 0.84 7.37
N ILE A 15 -14.23 0.72 6.27
CA ILE A 15 -13.06 1.56 5.98
C ILE A 15 -13.51 3.01 5.72
N ALA A 16 -14.52 3.19 4.85
CA ALA A 16 -15.08 4.49 4.55
C ALA A 16 -15.56 5.20 5.82
N SER A 17 -16.22 4.51 6.74
CA SER A 17 -16.71 5.06 8.01
C SER A 17 -15.58 5.68 8.86
N ARG A 18 -14.43 5.01 8.94
CA ARG A 18 -13.30 5.53 9.72
C ARG A 18 -12.63 6.73 9.05
N LEU A 19 -12.46 6.64 7.74
CA LEU A 19 -11.80 7.71 6.97
C LEU A 19 -12.71 8.94 6.82
N TYR A 20 -14.01 8.75 6.60
CA TYR A 20 -15.00 9.82 6.53
C TYR A 20 -15.13 10.53 7.87
N GLY A 21 -15.26 9.78 8.98
CA GLY A 21 -15.29 10.34 10.33
C GLY A 21 -14.02 11.11 10.73
N ALA A 22 -12.89 10.82 10.09
CA ALA A 22 -11.64 11.58 10.24
C ALA A 22 -11.58 12.83 9.32
N GLY A 23 -12.64 13.13 8.55
CA GLY A 23 -12.74 14.33 7.70
C GLY A 23 -12.05 14.18 6.34
N HIS A 24 -11.75 12.98 5.88
CA HIS A 24 -11.19 12.77 4.55
C HIS A 24 -12.29 12.78 3.47
N GLN A 25 -11.97 13.31 2.28
CA GLN A 25 -12.84 13.26 1.11
C GLN A 25 -12.74 11.89 0.45
N ILE A 26 -13.87 11.21 0.25
CA ILE A 26 -13.91 9.82 -0.24
C ILE A 26 -14.63 9.73 -1.57
N LEU A 27 -14.04 8.99 -2.51
CA LEU A 27 -14.68 8.47 -3.71
C LEU A 27 -14.59 6.94 -3.67
N MET A 28 -15.68 6.24 -3.99
CA MET A 28 -15.68 4.78 -4.06
C MET A 28 -15.96 4.29 -5.48
N THR A 29 -15.29 3.20 -5.88
CA THR A 29 -15.59 2.54 -7.15
C THR A 29 -16.25 1.19 -6.92
N GLU A 30 -17.07 0.77 -7.88
CA GLU A 30 -17.75 -0.53 -7.80
C GLU A 30 -17.95 -1.12 -9.21
N ILE A 31 -18.35 -2.37 -9.29
CA ILE A 31 -18.82 -3.02 -10.52
C ILE A 31 -20.30 -2.70 -10.76
N ALA A 32 -20.78 -2.92 -12.00
CA ALA A 32 -22.18 -2.64 -12.36
C ALA A 32 -23.21 -3.51 -11.62
N GLN A 33 -22.81 -4.69 -11.17
CA GLN A 33 -23.64 -5.63 -10.41
C GLN A 33 -22.91 -6.10 -9.14
N PRO A 34 -22.88 -5.29 -8.08
CA PRO A 34 -22.24 -5.65 -6.82
C PRO A 34 -22.83 -6.93 -6.19
N LEU A 35 -21.97 -7.89 -5.86
CA LEU A 35 -22.37 -9.15 -5.21
C LEU A 35 -22.14 -9.06 -3.69
N THR A 36 -22.64 -8.00 -3.05
CA THR A 36 -22.48 -7.78 -1.61
C THR A 36 -23.57 -8.52 -0.84
N VAL A 37 -23.15 -9.47 0.02
CA VAL A 37 -24.09 -10.28 0.84
C VAL A 37 -24.72 -9.42 1.95
N ARG A 38 -23.93 -8.64 2.67
CA ARG A 38 -24.41 -7.74 3.72
C ARG A 38 -24.81 -6.37 3.15
N ARG A 39 -25.72 -6.36 2.19
CA ARG A 39 -26.09 -5.17 1.40
C ARG A 39 -26.71 -4.03 2.21
N THR A 40 -27.35 -4.32 3.35
CA THR A 40 -27.92 -3.31 4.26
C THR A 40 -26.88 -2.44 4.93
N VAL A 41 -25.63 -2.88 5.02
CA VAL A 41 -24.49 -2.17 5.61
C VAL A 41 -23.36 -1.97 4.60
N ALA A 42 -23.73 -1.82 3.33
CA ALA A 42 -22.77 -1.65 2.24
C ALA A 42 -23.18 -0.48 1.34
N LEU A 43 -22.24 0.45 1.12
CA LEU A 43 -22.44 1.62 0.26
C LEU A 43 -22.57 1.23 -1.22
N SER A 44 -22.14 0.03 -1.63
CA SER A 44 -22.36 -0.54 -2.96
C SER A 44 -23.85 -0.62 -3.35
N ARG A 45 -24.76 -0.56 -2.39
CA ARG A 45 -26.20 -0.49 -2.64
C ARG A 45 -26.59 0.75 -3.44
N ALA A 46 -25.82 1.84 -3.36
CA ALA A 46 -26.07 3.03 -4.17
C ALA A 46 -26.05 2.75 -5.68
N VAL A 47 -25.34 1.70 -6.14
CA VAL A 47 -25.34 1.29 -7.56
C VAL A 47 -26.71 0.82 -8.02
N TYR A 48 -27.49 0.13 -7.16
CA TYR A 48 -28.83 -0.34 -7.45
C TYR A 48 -29.91 0.70 -7.17
N ASP A 49 -29.84 1.32 -5.98
CA ASP A 49 -30.91 2.15 -5.42
C ASP A 49 -30.64 3.65 -5.61
N ARG A 50 -29.56 4.02 -6.31
CA ARG A 50 -29.02 5.38 -6.49
C ARG A 50 -28.51 6.03 -5.21
N ARG A 51 -28.97 5.60 -4.05
CA ARG A 51 -28.62 6.11 -2.74
C ARG A 51 -28.48 4.96 -1.74
N ALA A 52 -27.52 5.06 -0.84
CA ALA A 52 -27.36 4.14 0.29
C ALA A 52 -27.02 4.94 1.55
N ILE A 53 -27.64 4.57 2.67
CA ILE A 53 -27.32 5.16 3.98
C ILE A 53 -26.85 4.02 4.87
N VAL A 54 -25.68 4.18 5.46
CA VAL A 54 -25.12 3.27 6.46
C VAL A 54 -24.61 4.10 7.62
N GLU A 55 -25.29 3.96 8.77
CA GLU A 55 -25.08 4.80 9.95
C GLU A 55 -25.19 6.30 9.55
N GLU A 56 -24.17 7.10 9.79
CA GLU A 56 -24.13 8.54 9.45
C GLU A 56 -23.67 8.86 8.03
N MET A 57 -23.25 7.86 7.26
CA MET A 57 -22.77 8.05 5.89
C MET A 57 -23.90 7.93 4.87
N GLU A 58 -23.96 8.89 3.98
CA GLU A 58 -24.79 8.83 2.77
C GLU A 58 -23.92 8.66 1.53
N ALA A 59 -24.17 7.62 0.75
CA ALA A 59 -23.54 7.41 -0.54
C ALA A 59 -24.56 7.60 -1.67
N VAL A 60 -24.10 8.21 -2.77
CA VAL A 60 -24.92 8.46 -3.96
C VAL A 60 -24.19 7.96 -5.20
N SER A 61 -24.93 7.33 -6.12
CA SER A 61 -24.37 6.86 -7.39
C SER A 61 -24.00 8.04 -8.29
N ALA A 62 -22.72 8.11 -8.70
CA ALA A 62 -22.22 9.08 -9.68
C ALA A 62 -22.00 8.39 -11.02
N LYS A 63 -22.25 9.09 -12.12
CA LYS A 63 -22.01 8.60 -13.49
C LYS A 63 -20.85 9.32 -14.16
N THR A 64 -20.63 10.58 -13.80
CA THR A 64 -19.60 11.45 -14.36
C THR A 64 -18.71 12.03 -13.25
N GLN A 65 -17.64 12.72 -13.65
CA GLN A 65 -16.81 13.48 -12.74
C GLN A 65 -17.61 14.60 -12.06
N GLU A 66 -18.41 15.32 -12.82
CA GLU A 66 -19.23 16.46 -12.36
C GLU A 66 -20.26 15.98 -11.31
N ASP A 67 -20.91 14.83 -11.56
CA ASP A 67 -21.80 14.21 -10.56
C ASP A 67 -21.05 13.91 -9.26
N ALA A 68 -19.86 13.32 -9.36
CA ALA A 68 -19.08 12.95 -8.19
C ALA A 68 -18.61 14.20 -7.40
N GLU A 69 -18.20 15.26 -8.08
CA GLU A 69 -17.79 16.51 -7.46
C GLU A 69 -18.95 17.17 -6.73
N ALA A 70 -20.13 17.27 -7.36
CA ALA A 70 -21.33 17.81 -6.73
C ALA A 70 -21.76 17.02 -5.48
N ILE A 71 -21.71 15.68 -5.53
CA ILE A 71 -22.02 14.81 -4.39
C ILE A 71 -21.03 15.05 -3.23
N MET A 72 -19.73 15.23 -3.54
CA MET A 72 -18.73 15.53 -2.53
C MET A 72 -18.90 16.91 -1.89
N GLU A 73 -19.33 17.91 -2.66
CA GLU A 73 -19.63 19.25 -2.16
C GLU A 73 -20.80 19.25 -1.16
N GLU A 74 -21.76 18.34 -1.33
CA GLU A 74 -22.83 18.09 -0.36
C GLU A 74 -22.39 17.33 0.89
N GLY A 75 -21.10 16.98 1.01
CA GLY A 75 -20.58 16.18 2.11
C GLY A 75 -20.93 14.68 2.03
N LYS A 76 -21.40 14.19 0.88
CA LYS A 76 -21.77 12.80 0.64
C LYS A 76 -20.65 12.03 -0.06
N ILE A 77 -20.77 10.70 -0.13
CA ILE A 77 -19.79 9.80 -0.72
C ILE A 77 -20.28 9.38 -2.12
N PRO A 78 -19.62 9.79 -3.21
CA PRO A 78 -19.95 9.27 -4.53
C PRO A 78 -19.49 7.82 -4.68
N VAL A 79 -20.36 6.99 -5.30
CA VAL A 79 -20.06 5.63 -5.74
C VAL A 79 -20.18 5.59 -7.25
N ILE A 80 -19.07 5.31 -7.94
CA ILE A 80 -19.02 5.27 -9.41
C ILE A 80 -18.81 3.82 -9.92
N VAL A 81 -19.52 3.46 -10.97
CA VAL A 81 -19.28 2.17 -11.65
C VAL A 81 -18.02 2.27 -12.51
N ASP A 82 -16.90 1.88 -11.93
CA ASP A 82 -15.58 1.93 -12.55
C ASP A 82 -14.68 0.79 -12.02
N PRO A 83 -14.81 -0.42 -12.56
CA PRO A 83 -14.07 -1.60 -12.10
C PRO A 83 -12.53 -1.45 -12.18
N LYS A 84 -12.04 -0.58 -13.07
CA LYS A 84 -10.60 -0.34 -13.27
C LYS A 84 -10.08 0.83 -12.45
N ALA A 85 -10.97 1.55 -11.76
CA ALA A 85 -10.64 2.77 -11.03
C ALA A 85 -9.93 3.81 -11.93
N ASP A 86 -10.39 3.96 -13.18
CA ASP A 86 -9.86 4.95 -14.12
C ASP A 86 -10.14 6.38 -13.67
N CYS A 87 -11.16 6.57 -12.81
CA CYS A 87 -11.48 7.83 -12.13
C CYS A 87 -10.28 8.39 -11.35
N ARG A 88 -9.28 7.58 -10.96
CA ARG A 88 -8.05 8.06 -10.31
C ARG A 88 -7.31 9.11 -11.16
N LYS A 89 -7.48 9.09 -12.48
CA LYS A 89 -6.80 10.03 -13.39
C LYS A 89 -7.26 11.47 -13.21
N TRP A 90 -8.56 11.69 -12.96
CA TRP A 90 -9.13 13.00 -12.71
C TRP A 90 -9.27 13.31 -11.23
N TYR A 91 -9.63 12.33 -10.40
CA TYR A 91 -9.76 12.51 -8.95
C TYR A 91 -8.44 12.82 -8.27
N LYS A 92 -7.32 12.25 -8.80
CA LYS A 92 -5.95 12.40 -8.29
C LYS A 92 -5.89 12.16 -6.78
N PRO A 93 -6.20 10.95 -6.30
CA PRO A 93 -6.24 10.66 -4.88
C PRO A 93 -4.84 10.73 -4.27
N ASP A 94 -4.77 11.17 -3.02
CA ASP A 94 -3.58 11.07 -2.18
C ASP A 94 -3.35 9.61 -1.76
N VAL A 95 -4.46 8.89 -1.50
CA VAL A 95 -4.45 7.50 -1.02
C VAL A 95 -5.43 6.67 -1.86
N ILE A 96 -4.98 5.49 -2.29
CA ILE A 96 -5.86 4.44 -2.80
C ILE A 96 -5.93 3.31 -1.77
N VAL A 97 -7.16 2.88 -1.46
CA VAL A 97 -7.42 1.69 -0.63
C VAL A 97 -8.08 0.64 -1.51
N ASP A 98 -7.37 -0.46 -1.81
CA ASP A 98 -7.97 -1.58 -2.54
C ASP A 98 -8.70 -2.51 -1.55
N ALA A 99 -10.00 -2.34 -1.47
CA ALA A 99 -10.92 -3.07 -0.60
C ALA A 99 -11.90 -3.97 -1.39
N ILE A 100 -11.51 -4.42 -2.59
CA ILE A 100 -12.29 -5.35 -3.43
C ILE A 100 -12.42 -6.73 -2.75
N ILE A 101 -11.43 -7.12 -1.95
CA ILE A 101 -11.38 -8.42 -1.22
C ILE A 101 -11.43 -9.62 -2.16
N ALA A 102 -10.81 -9.51 -3.32
CA ALA A 102 -10.77 -10.57 -4.33
C ALA A 102 -9.82 -11.74 -3.97
N LYS A 103 -9.12 -11.68 -2.82
CA LYS A 103 -8.11 -12.65 -2.35
C LYS A 103 -6.90 -12.79 -3.28
N LYS A 104 -6.83 -11.94 -4.27
CA LYS A 104 -5.71 -11.76 -5.22
C LYS A 104 -5.69 -10.30 -5.66
N ASN A 105 -4.51 -9.79 -6.01
CA ASN A 105 -4.40 -8.48 -6.63
C ASN A 105 -5.05 -8.50 -8.03
N THR A 106 -5.99 -7.59 -8.27
CA THR A 106 -6.73 -7.45 -9.54
C THR A 106 -6.13 -6.37 -10.46
N GLY A 107 -4.91 -5.95 -10.21
CA GLY A 107 -4.18 -4.98 -11.04
C GLY A 107 -3.80 -3.67 -10.34
N THR A 108 -3.95 -3.58 -9.02
CA THR A 108 -3.48 -2.44 -8.23
C THR A 108 -1.95 -2.45 -8.15
N LYS A 109 -1.35 -1.29 -8.37
CA LYS A 109 0.09 -1.07 -8.33
C LYS A 109 0.44 -0.06 -7.24
N ILE A 110 1.61 -0.22 -6.65
CA ILE A 110 2.14 0.70 -5.64
C ILE A 110 2.26 2.16 -6.16
N THR A 111 2.32 2.33 -7.48
CA THR A 111 2.42 3.63 -8.16
C THR A 111 1.08 4.23 -8.60
N ASP A 112 -0.05 3.61 -8.28
CA ASP A 112 -1.38 4.12 -8.68
C ASP A 112 -1.78 5.39 -7.93
N ALA A 113 -1.18 5.65 -6.75
CA ALA A 113 -1.32 6.88 -5.98
C ALA A 113 -0.06 7.13 -5.14
N PRO A 114 0.11 8.34 -4.56
CA PRO A 114 1.19 8.63 -3.60
C PRO A 114 1.25 7.64 -2.43
N PHE A 115 0.11 7.09 -2.01
CA PHE A 115 0.04 6.02 -1.03
C PHE A 115 -1.04 5.00 -1.38
N VAL A 116 -0.68 3.71 -1.36
CA VAL A 116 -1.58 2.60 -1.73
C VAL A 116 -1.65 1.61 -0.59
N ILE A 117 -2.86 1.28 -0.16
CA ILE A 117 -3.18 0.33 0.91
C ILE A 117 -3.90 -0.88 0.30
N GLY A 118 -3.39 -2.08 0.50
CA GLY A 118 -4.06 -3.33 0.14
C GLY A 118 -4.82 -3.91 1.32
N ILE A 119 -6.04 -4.41 1.12
CA ILE A 119 -6.86 -4.99 2.18
C ILE A 119 -6.88 -6.51 2.07
N GLY A 120 -6.26 -7.18 3.03
CA GLY A 120 -6.25 -8.64 3.16
C GLY A 120 -5.29 -9.38 2.22
N PRO A 121 -5.47 -10.69 2.05
CA PRO A 121 -4.59 -11.54 1.25
C PRO A 121 -4.67 -11.20 -0.24
N GLY A 122 -3.55 -11.43 -0.94
CA GLY A 122 -3.39 -11.16 -2.37
C GLY A 122 -2.49 -9.96 -2.65
N PHE A 123 -2.12 -9.19 -1.63
CA PHE A 123 -1.19 -8.08 -1.72
C PHE A 123 0.10 -8.37 -0.95
N THR A 124 1.19 -7.78 -1.43
CA THR A 124 2.50 -7.78 -0.75
C THR A 124 2.96 -6.34 -0.57
N ALA A 125 3.15 -5.92 0.68
CA ALA A 125 3.68 -4.61 1.01
C ALA A 125 5.09 -4.42 0.46
N GLY A 126 5.36 -3.25 -0.12
CA GLY A 126 6.62 -2.94 -0.81
C GLY A 126 6.72 -3.48 -2.24
N LYS A 127 5.67 -4.15 -2.75
CA LYS A 127 5.58 -4.65 -4.13
C LYS A 127 4.31 -4.14 -4.82
N ASP A 128 3.15 -4.53 -4.30
CA ASP A 128 1.83 -4.19 -4.87
C ASP A 128 1.27 -2.89 -4.28
N CYS A 129 1.62 -2.61 -3.03
CA CYS A 129 1.13 -1.50 -2.22
C CYS A 129 2.17 -1.10 -1.17
N HIS A 130 1.96 0.02 -0.48
CA HIS A 130 2.86 0.50 0.57
C HIS A 130 2.67 -0.26 1.89
N CYS A 131 1.44 -0.65 2.20
CA CYS A 131 1.12 -1.50 3.33
C CYS A 131 -0.11 -2.37 3.05
N VAL A 132 -0.27 -3.43 3.85
CA VAL A 132 -1.42 -4.33 3.81
C VAL A 132 -2.13 -4.31 5.16
N ILE A 133 -3.46 -4.33 5.17
CA ILE A 133 -4.24 -4.45 6.39
C ILE A 133 -4.69 -5.90 6.58
N GLU A 134 -4.38 -6.48 7.74
CA GLU A 134 -4.79 -7.84 8.08
C GLU A 134 -6.30 -7.97 8.21
N THR A 135 -6.89 -8.98 7.56
CA THR A 135 -8.34 -9.22 7.56
C THR A 135 -8.76 -10.52 8.24
N LYS A 136 -7.83 -11.40 8.60
CA LYS A 136 -8.16 -12.63 9.31
C LYS A 136 -8.60 -12.32 10.73
N ARG A 137 -9.75 -12.89 11.15
CA ARG A 137 -10.19 -12.78 12.56
C ARG A 137 -9.15 -13.39 13.49
N GLY A 138 -8.88 -12.73 14.60
CA GLY A 138 -7.91 -13.11 15.60
C GLY A 138 -7.13 -11.92 16.13
N HIS A 139 -6.03 -12.19 16.78
CA HIS A 139 -5.21 -11.20 17.50
C HIS A 139 -4.70 -10.04 16.63
N THR A 140 -4.40 -10.32 15.36
CA THR A 140 -3.81 -9.34 14.42
C THR A 140 -4.82 -8.68 13.49
N LEU A 141 -6.13 -8.90 13.67
CA LEU A 141 -7.16 -8.28 12.84
C LEU A 141 -7.02 -6.76 12.83
N GLY A 142 -6.93 -6.17 11.63
CA GLY A 142 -6.80 -4.72 11.43
C GLY A 142 -5.38 -4.19 11.59
N SER A 143 -4.38 -5.03 11.91
CA SER A 143 -2.99 -4.56 11.99
C SER A 143 -2.44 -4.13 10.64
N VAL A 144 -1.57 -3.12 10.65
CA VAL A 144 -0.88 -2.58 9.46
C VAL A 144 0.41 -3.34 9.25
N ILE A 145 0.52 -4.01 8.10
CA ILE A 145 1.68 -4.80 7.68
C ILE A 145 2.50 -3.95 6.71
N TRP A 146 3.68 -3.53 7.13
CA TRP A 146 4.58 -2.69 6.34
C TRP A 146 5.55 -3.49 5.47
N GLU A 147 5.68 -4.77 5.71
CA GLU A 147 6.51 -5.70 4.93
C GLU A 147 5.87 -7.08 4.90
N GLY A 148 5.77 -7.68 3.71
CA GLY A 148 5.15 -8.99 3.51
C GLY A 148 3.66 -8.90 3.18
N SER A 149 2.90 -9.94 3.53
CA SER A 149 1.51 -10.13 3.14
C SER A 149 0.63 -10.49 4.33
N ALA A 150 -0.68 -10.24 4.22
CA ALA A 150 -1.65 -10.73 5.17
C ALA A 150 -1.72 -12.26 5.16
N ILE A 151 -2.23 -12.84 6.24
CA ILE A 151 -2.41 -14.28 6.37
C ILE A 151 -3.29 -14.79 5.24
N ALA A 152 -2.86 -15.86 4.57
CA ALA A 152 -3.57 -16.45 3.44
C ALA A 152 -5.00 -16.88 3.83
N ASP A 153 -5.93 -16.73 2.88
CA ASP A 153 -7.31 -17.18 3.07
C ASP A 153 -7.36 -18.70 3.18
N THR A 154 -8.01 -19.18 4.22
CA THR A 154 -8.19 -20.62 4.47
C THR A 154 -9.48 -21.18 3.85
N GLY A 155 -10.34 -20.31 3.29
CA GLY A 155 -11.68 -20.70 2.82
C GLY A 155 -12.67 -21.01 3.93
N VAL A 156 -12.21 -21.09 5.20
CA VAL A 156 -13.07 -21.38 6.34
C VAL A 156 -13.50 -20.07 7.01
N PRO A 157 -14.83 -19.82 7.13
CA PRO A 157 -15.33 -18.62 7.82
C PRO A 157 -14.93 -18.61 9.30
N GLY A 158 -14.75 -17.42 9.84
CA GLY A 158 -14.52 -17.27 11.28
C GLY A 158 -15.71 -17.79 12.09
N ASN A 159 -15.41 -18.36 13.27
CA ASN A 159 -16.44 -18.80 14.22
C ASN A 159 -17.24 -17.59 14.73
N ILE A 160 -18.57 -17.67 14.68
CA ILE A 160 -19.50 -16.71 15.28
C ILE A 160 -20.62 -17.50 15.96
N GLY A 161 -20.75 -17.36 17.27
CA GLY A 161 -21.76 -18.05 18.07
C GLY A 161 -21.66 -19.57 18.02
N GLY A 162 -20.46 -20.13 17.87
CA GLY A 162 -20.21 -21.57 17.75
C GLY A 162 -20.29 -22.13 16.31
N TYR A 163 -20.71 -21.35 15.33
CA TYR A 163 -20.91 -21.80 13.95
C TYR A 163 -19.86 -21.23 12.99
N THR A 164 -19.50 -22.00 11.97
CA THR A 164 -18.53 -21.62 10.92
C THR A 164 -19.15 -21.70 9.54
N THR A 165 -19.16 -22.86 8.92
CA THR A 165 -19.67 -23.09 7.55
C THR A 165 -21.21 -23.15 7.51
N GLU A 166 -21.84 -23.60 8.56
CA GLU A 166 -23.30 -23.76 8.67
C GLU A 166 -24.07 -22.44 8.55
N ARG A 167 -23.42 -21.34 8.95
CA ARG A 167 -24.00 -20.00 8.82
C ARG A 167 -24.03 -19.46 7.39
N LEU A 168 -23.36 -20.14 6.46
CA LEU A 168 -23.30 -19.69 5.07
C LEU A 168 -24.51 -20.23 4.28
N ILE A 169 -25.20 -19.34 3.60
CA ILE A 169 -26.17 -19.70 2.56
C ILE A 169 -25.39 -19.75 1.23
N ARG A 170 -25.39 -20.90 0.56
CA ARG A 170 -24.69 -21.10 -0.71
C ARG A 170 -25.68 -21.46 -1.83
N ALA A 171 -25.41 -20.96 -3.04
CA ALA A 171 -26.20 -21.29 -4.23
C ALA A 171 -26.20 -22.80 -4.48
N SER A 172 -27.38 -23.39 -4.68
CA SER A 172 -27.58 -24.81 -4.99
C SER A 172 -27.23 -25.13 -6.44
N GLU A 173 -27.42 -24.16 -7.35
CA GLU A 173 -27.18 -24.32 -8.79
C GLU A 173 -26.78 -22.99 -9.41
N ASP A 174 -26.18 -23.04 -10.62
CA ASP A 174 -25.93 -21.86 -11.46
C ASP A 174 -27.26 -21.21 -11.88
N GLY A 175 -27.34 -19.89 -11.86
CA GLY A 175 -28.52 -19.17 -12.33
C GLY A 175 -28.85 -17.91 -11.55
N ILE A 176 -30.04 -17.39 -11.78
CA ILE A 176 -30.56 -16.20 -11.10
C ILE A 176 -30.98 -16.56 -9.68
N ILE A 177 -30.60 -15.68 -8.72
CA ILE A 177 -31.06 -15.81 -7.33
C ILE A 177 -32.43 -15.17 -7.13
N GLU A 178 -33.28 -15.90 -6.48
CA GLU A 178 -34.61 -15.48 -5.99
C GLU A 178 -34.66 -15.66 -4.47
N PRO A 179 -34.39 -14.66 -3.65
CA PRO A 179 -34.53 -14.73 -2.21
C PRO A 179 -35.99 -15.00 -1.82
N LYS A 180 -36.22 -15.90 -0.87
CA LYS A 180 -37.54 -16.18 -0.27
C LYS A 180 -37.70 -15.60 1.11
N VAL A 181 -36.63 -15.02 1.64
CA VAL A 181 -36.56 -14.32 2.95
C VAL A 181 -35.82 -12.99 2.79
N ARG A 182 -36.03 -12.08 3.73
CA ARG A 182 -35.38 -10.76 3.78
C ARG A 182 -34.26 -10.75 4.82
N ILE A 183 -33.34 -9.84 4.69
CA ILE A 183 -32.36 -9.55 5.75
C ILE A 183 -33.15 -9.05 6.97
N GLY A 184 -32.89 -9.65 8.13
CA GLY A 184 -33.62 -9.40 9.38
C GLY A 184 -34.72 -10.44 9.71
N ASP A 185 -35.06 -11.35 8.80
CA ASP A 185 -35.98 -12.43 9.09
C ASP A 185 -35.29 -13.52 9.93
N ILE A 186 -36.07 -14.11 10.85
CA ILE A 186 -35.65 -15.29 11.60
C ILE A 186 -36.02 -16.53 10.78
N VAL A 187 -35.09 -17.46 10.67
CA VAL A 187 -35.26 -18.71 9.94
C VAL A 187 -34.88 -19.92 10.79
N GLU A 188 -35.47 -21.06 10.46
CA GLU A 188 -35.15 -22.35 11.07
C GLU A 188 -34.26 -23.19 10.15
N LYS A 189 -33.53 -24.14 10.74
CA LYS A 189 -32.76 -25.13 9.98
C LYS A 189 -33.69 -25.90 9.05
N GLY A 190 -33.31 -26.02 7.76
CA GLY A 190 -34.10 -26.71 6.75
C GLY A 190 -35.14 -25.82 6.06
N GLN A 191 -35.35 -24.58 6.47
CA GLN A 191 -36.23 -23.64 5.81
C GLN A 191 -35.65 -23.22 4.44
N ILE A 192 -36.53 -23.09 3.42
CA ILE A 192 -36.11 -22.54 2.12
C ILE A 192 -35.87 -21.04 2.26
N VAL A 193 -34.66 -20.58 1.98
CA VAL A 193 -34.26 -19.19 2.07
C VAL A 193 -34.02 -18.49 0.74
N ALA A 194 -33.82 -19.27 -0.32
CA ALA A 194 -33.69 -18.76 -1.69
C ALA A 194 -33.95 -19.87 -2.71
N VAL A 195 -34.05 -19.48 -3.98
CA VAL A 195 -34.00 -20.40 -5.14
C VAL A 195 -32.87 -19.91 -6.03
N THR A 196 -32.03 -20.81 -6.58
CA THR A 196 -31.00 -20.50 -7.55
C THR A 196 -31.05 -21.50 -8.71
N GLY A 197 -31.13 -21.02 -9.95
CA GLY A 197 -31.26 -21.90 -11.11
C GLY A 197 -32.47 -22.86 -11.03
N GLY A 198 -33.58 -22.41 -10.43
CA GLY A 198 -34.78 -23.21 -10.24
C GLY A 198 -34.73 -24.22 -9.09
N LYS A 199 -33.60 -24.34 -8.36
CA LYS A 199 -33.47 -25.27 -7.24
C LYS A 199 -33.49 -24.54 -5.87
N PRO A 200 -34.18 -25.11 -4.85
CA PRO A 200 -34.26 -24.52 -3.54
C PRO A 200 -32.90 -24.50 -2.82
N VAL A 201 -32.70 -23.48 -2.02
CA VAL A 201 -31.57 -23.32 -1.11
C VAL A 201 -32.10 -23.34 0.31
N PHE A 202 -31.55 -24.21 1.15
CA PHE A 202 -32.00 -24.41 2.53
C PHE A 202 -31.04 -23.77 3.54
N ALA A 203 -31.58 -23.21 4.63
CA ALA A 203 -30.81 -22.79 5.78
C ALA A 203 -30.18 -24.01 6.47
N GLN A 204 -28.88 -23.97 6.71
CA GLN A 204 -28.16 -25.07 7.40
C GLN A 204 -28.25 -24.96 8.93
N MET A 205 -28.72 -23.82 9.45
CA MET A 205 -28.92 -23.53 10.87
C MET A 205 -30.06 -22.54 11.07
N GLY A 206 -30.60 -22.46 12.29
CA GLY A 206 -31.53 -21.41 12.70
C GLY A 206 -30.82 -20.12 13.07
N GLY A 207 -31.49 -18.98 12.95
CA GLY A 207 -31.00 -17.67 13.34
C GLY A 207 -31.56 -16.54 12.48
N ILE A 208 -31.00 -15.34 12.60
CA ILE A 208 -31.39 -14.20 11.78
C ILE A 208 -30.63 -14.17 10.44
N VAL A 209 -31.33 -13.91 9.34
CA VAL A 209 -30.70 -13.69 8.04
C VAL A 209 -29.98 -12.36 8.06
N ARG A 210 -28.68 -12.39 8.26
CA ARG A 210 -27.83 -11.22 8.39
C ARG A 210 -27.39 -10.63 7.07
N GLY A 211 -27.43 -11.44 6.01
CA GLY A 211 -27.05 -11.04 4.68
C GLY A 211 -27.70 -11.91 3.61
N MET A 212 -28.03 -11.31 2.48
CA MET A 212 -28.60 -11.94 1.29
C MET A 212 -28.24 -11.12 0.07
N LEU A 213 -27.80 -11.76 -1.01
CA LEU A 213 -27.50 -11.08 -2.27
C LEU A 213 -28.73 -10.37 -2.84
N GLN A 214 -28.48 -9.41 -3.72
CA GLN A 214 -29.51 -8.71 -4.48
C GLN A 214 -30.36 -9.70 -5.30
N PRO A 215 -31.69 -9.60 -5.26
CA PRO A 215 -32.58 -10.37 -6.15
C PRO A 215 -32.21 -10.12 -7.61
N GLY A 216 -32.30 -11.17 -8.45
CA GLY A 216 -32.00 -11.08 -9.88
C GLY A 216 -30.51 -11.15 -10.24
N ALA A 217 -29.59 -11.22 -9.27
CA ALA A 217 -28.18 -11.43 -9.56
C ALA A 217 -27.92 -12.85 -10.10
N TYR A 218 -27.02 -12.96 -11.09
CA TYR A 218 -26.55 -14.27 -11.56
C TYR A 218 -25.49 -14.81 -10.62
N VAL A 219 -25.65 -16.05 -10.17
CA VAL A 219 -24.74 -16.72 -9.24
C VAL A 219 -24.26 -18.05 -9.79
N LYS A 220 -23.06 -18.45 -9.38
CA LYS A 220 -22.50 -19.78 -9.64
C LYS A 220 -22.82 -20.70 -8.47
N LYS A 221 -23.00 -22.00 -8.76
CA LYS A 221 -23.12 -23.05 -7.74
C LYS A 221 -22.02 -22.93 -6.68
N ASN A 222 -22.41 -23.12 -5.42
CA ASN A 222 -21.55 -22.97 -4.24
C ASN A 222 -21.07 -21.53 -3.93
N LEU A 223 -21.44 -20.52 -4.74
CA LEU A 223 -21.19 -19.13 -4.36
C LEU A 223 -21.90 -18.82 -3.03
N LYS A 224 -21.23 -18.11 -2.13
CA LYS A 224 -21.88 -17.57 -0.92
C LYS A 224 -22.91 -16.51 -1.35
N ILE A 225 -24.19 -16.77 -1.08
CA ILE A 225 -25.30 -15.87 -1.42
C ILE A 225 -25.97 -15.24 -0.19
N GLY A 226 -25.68 -15.73 1.01
CA GLY A 226 -26.22 -15.21 2.25
C GLY A 226 -25.44 -15.61 3.48
N ASP A 227 -25.88 -15.11 4.63
CA ASP A 227 -25.26 -15.31 5.95
C ASP A 227 -26.34 -15.33 7.03
N ILE A 228 -26.31 -16.34 7.92
CA ILE A 228 -27.20 -16.46 9.08
C ILE A 228 -26.37 -16.22 10.33
N ASP A 229 -26.92 -15.49 11.32
CA ASP A 229 -26.28 -15.25 12.61
C ASP A 229 -27.13 -15.88 13.73
N ALA A 230 -26.54 -16.84 14.47
CA ALA A 230 -27.20 -17.54 15.55
C ALA A 230 -27.58 -16.64 16.75
N ARG A 231 -26.90 -15.50 16.88
CA ARG A 231 -27.18 -14.55 17.99
C ARG A 231 -28.53 -13.85 17.84
N ALA A 232 -29.11 -13.90 16.64
CA ALA A 232 -30.44 -13.37 16.30
C ALA A 232 -30.65 -11.86 16.60
N GLU A 233 -29.56 -11.09 16.66
CA GLU A 233 -29.61 -9.67 16.96
C GLU A 233 -29.87 -8.84 15.69
N ARG A 234 -31.00 -8.14 15.63
CA ARG A 234 -31.40 -7.33 14.47
C ARG A 234 -30.42 -6.22 14.17
N SER A 235 -29.86 -5.56 15.19
CA SER A 235 -28.85 -4.52 15.06
C SER A 235 -27.63 -4.97 14.25
N HIS A 236 -27.29 -6.25 14.30
CA HIS A 236 -26.19 -6.82 13.52
C HIS A 236 -26.46 -6.86 12.00
N CYS A 237 -27.71 -6.70 11.58
CA CYS A 237 -28.09 -6.59 10.16
C CYS A 237 -27.94 -5.17 9.64
N GLU A 238 -27.96 -4.16 10.50
CA GLU A 238 -28.10 -2.73 10.17
C GLU A 238 -26.85 -1.90 10.51
N THR A 239 -25.87 -2.49 11.23
CA THR A 239 -24.66 -1.78 11.67
C THR A 239 -23.38 -2.39 11.10
N ILE A 240 -22.35 -1.54 10.98
CA ILE A 240 -20.99 -1.94 10.57
C ILE A 240 -20.43 -2.92 11.60
N SER A 241 -19.87 -4.05 11.13
CA SER A 241 -19.35 -5.10 12.00
C SER A 241 -18.05 -4.70 12.70
N ASP A 242 -17.77 -5.38 13.83
CA ASP A 242 -16.48 -5.37 14.53
C ASP A 242 -15.29 -5.56 13.59
N LYS A 243 -15.37 -6.56 12.70
CA LYS A 243 -14.34 -6.84 11.70
C LYS A 243 -14.12 -5.65 10.75
N ALA A 244 -15.20 -5.08 10.22
CA ALA A 244 -15.11 -3.95 9.29
C ALA A 244 -14.55 -2.69 9.98
N ARG A 245 -14.92 -2.46 11.25
CA ARG A 245 -14.40 -1.35 12.07
C ARG A 245 -12.91 -1.53 12.39
N ALA A 246 -12.46 -2.75 12.71
CA ALA A 246 -11.05 -3.02 12.99
C ALA A 246 -10.19 -2.80 11.74
N ILE A 247 -10.63 -3.33 10.57
CA ILE A 247 -9.95 -3.11 9.29
C ILE A 247 -9.91 -1.62 8.94
N GLY A 248 -11.03 -0.92 9.12
CA GLY A 248 -11.10 0.53 8.92
C GLY A 248 -10.16 1.32 9.83
N GLY A 249 -9.98 0.87 11.08
CA GLY A 249 -9.00 1.44 12.02
C GLY A 249 -7.57 1.33 11.52
N GLY A 250 -7.18 0.15 10.99
CA GLY A 250 -5.87 -0.05 10.40
C GLY A 250 -5.66 0.81 9.13
N ALA A 251 -6.68 0.93 8.29
CA ALA A 251 -6.60 1.79 7.10
C ALA A 251 -6.45 3.27 7.48
N LEU A 252 -7.16 3.75 8.51
CA LEU A 252 -7.03 5.11 9.03
C LEU A 252 -5.63 5.33 9.62
N GLU A 253 -5.14 4.40 10.46
CA GLU A 253 -3.77 4.48 11.01
C GLU A 253 -2.72 4.65 9.90
N ALA A 254 -2.82 3.85 8.84
CA ALA A 254 -1.90 3.91 7.71
C ALA A 254 -2.00 5.25 6.96
N ALA A 255 -3.22 5.74 6.70
CA ALA A 255 -3.47 7.00 6.01
C ALA A 255 -2.95 8.21 6.81
N GLU A 256 -3.17 8.24 8.13
CA GLU A 256 -2.67 9.31 9.00
C GLU A 256 -1.14 9.30 9.11
N ARG A 257 -0.50 8.12 9.12
CA ARG A 257 0.97 8.04 9.06
C ARG A 257 1.51 8.62 7.76
N PHE A 258 0.85 8.32 6.65
CA PHE A 258 1.20 8.88 5.36
C PHE A 258 1.04 10.42 5.34
N GLU A 259 -0.03 10.95 5.91
CA GLU A 259 -0.26 12.41 5.99
C GLU A 259 0.86 13.15 6.73
N LYS A 260 1.45 12.52 7.74
CA LYS A 260 2.62 13.07 8.48
C LYS A 260 3.91 13.09 7.65
N ILE A 261 3.98 12.26 6.60
CA ILE A 261 5.16 12.18 5.71
C ILE A 261 5.01 13.11 4.51
N LYS A 262 3.79 13.23 3.97
CA LYS A 262 3.49 13.96 2.74
C LYS A 262 3.93 15.42 2.83
N GLY A 263 4.88 15.81 1.97
CA GLY A 263 5.39 17.19 1.87
C GLY A 263 6.29 17.65 3.01
N HIS A 264 6.68 16.74 3.93
CA HIS A 264 7.55 17.06 5.06
C HIS A 264 8.98 16.52 4.92
N TYR A 265 9.20 15.59 3.99
CA TYR A 265 10.51 14.96 3.77
C TYR A 265 10.93 15.06 2.32
N ALA A 266 12.24 14.99 2.09
CA ALA A 266 12.83 14.83 0.76
C ALA A 266 13.72 13.58 0.73
N VAL A 267 13.93 13.05 -0.47
CA VAL A 267 14.87 11.96 -0.72
C VAL A 267 15.94 12.43 -1.69
N VAL A 268 17.19 12.20 -1.35
CA VAL A 268 18.34 12.51 -2.21
C VAL A 268 19.08 11.22 -2.55
N ILE A 269 19.09 10.88 -3.83
CA ILE A 269 19.83 9.74 -4.37
C ILE A 269 21.26 10.21 -4.69
N LEU A 270 22.25 9.57 -4.09
CA LEU A 270 23.67 9.85 -4.33
C LEU A 270 24.18 8.94 -5.45
N ALA A 271 24.45 9.52 -6.63
CA ALA A 271 24.84 8.81 -7.85
C ALA A 271 26.08 9.45 -8.53
N ALA A 272 26.97 10.06 -7.75
CA ALA A 272 28.16 10.76 -8.25
C ALA A 272 29.49 10.01 -8.03
N GLY A 273 29.48 8.81 -7.44
CA GLY A 273 30.69 8.02 -7.17
C GLY A 273 31.37 7.54 -8.46
N LYS A 274 32.66 7.81 -8.63
CA LYS A 274 33.46 7.40 -9.82
C LYS A 274 33.64 5.88 -9.94
N GLY A 275 33.36 5.08 -8.90
CA GLY A 275 33.49 3.62 -8.95
C GLY A 275 34.89 3.14 -9.37
N THR A 276 35.96 3.83 -8.98
CA THR A 276 37.36 3.60 -9.43
C THR A 276 37.85 2.16 -9.25
N ARG A 277 37.26 1.41 -8.33
CA ARG A 277 37.56 -0.02 -8.11
C ARG A 277 36.83 -0.96 -9.07
N PHE A 278 35.84 -0.47 -9.82
CA PHE A 278 35.03 -1.24 -10.77
C PHE A 278 35.52 -1.14 -12.21
N SER A 279 36.57 -0.32 -12.48
CA SER A 279 37.08 -0.03 -13.83
C SER A 279 37.40 -1.32 -14.59
N GLY A 280 36.41 -1.78 -15.39
CA GLY A 280 36.64 -2.68 -16.49
C GLY A 280 37.34 -1.91 -17.61
N GLU A 281 37.86 -2.61 -18.62
CA GLU A 281 38.72 -2.15 -19.73
C GLU A 281 38.21 -0.92 -20.53
N ARG A 282 37.08 -0.26 -20.17
CA ARG A 282 36.47 0.88 -20.88
C ARG A 282 36.08 2.07 -19.99
N GLY A 283 36.48 2.14 -18.72
CA GLY A 283 36.22 3.33 -17.89
C GLY A 283 34.75 3.61 -17.56
N GLU A 284 33.85 2.67 -17.77
CA GLU A 284 32.43 2.81 -17.46
C GLU A 284 32.17 2.85 -15.94
N SER A 285 31.33 3.79 -15.50
CA SER A 285 30.91 3.88 -14.11
C SER A 285 30.22 2.59 -13.66
N LYS A 286 30.49 2.12 -12.42
CA LYS A 286 29.83 0.94 -11.82
C LYS A 286 28.30 1.04 -11.84
N LEU A 287 27.75 2.26 -11.83
CA LEU A 287 26.31 2.49 -11.82
C LEU A 287 25.60 2.06 -13.13
N HIS A 288 26.35 1.93 -14.23
CA HIS A 288 25.85 1.39 -15.50
C HIS A 288 25.92 -0.13 -15.59
N ALA A 289 26.57 -0.81 -14.63
CA ALA A 289 26.57 -2.26 -14.58
C ALA A 289 25.14 -2.79 -14.49
N LYS A 290 24.83 -3.81 -15.31
CA LYS A 290 23.49 -4.38 -15.35
C LYS A 290 23.32 -5.44 -14.27
N ILE A 291 22.29 -5.30 -13.48
CA ILE A 291 21.80 -6.28 -12.50
C ILE A 291 20.39 -6.65 -12.96
N ASP A 292 20.11 -7.94 -13.12
CA ASP A 292 18.85 -8.43 -13.68
C ASP A 292 18.46 -7.68 -14.97
N GLN A 293 19.44 -7.52 -15.88
CA GLN A 293 19.36 -6.84 -17.18
C GLN A 293 19.09 -5.32 -17.12
N LYS A 294 19.02 -4.70 -15.96
CA LYS A 294 18.77 -3.27 -15.74
C LYS A 294 20.00 -2.58 -15.14
N PRO A 295 20.40 -1.36 -15.61
CA PRO A 295 21.47 -0.58 -14.98
C PRO A 295 21.22 -0.37 -13.48
N MET A 296 22.28 -0.44 -12.68
CA MET A 296 22.20 -0.38 -11.22
C MET A 296 21.48 0.89 -10.72
N TYR A 297 21.78 2.05 -11.29
CA TYR A 297 21.12 3.32 -10.92
C TYR A 297 19.60 3.29 -11.13
N MET A 298 19.11 2.57 -12.14
CA MET A 298 17.68 2.48 -12.42
C MET A 298 16.91 1.71 -11.35
N HIS A 299 17.55 0.75 -10.66
CA HIS A 299 16.91 0.03 -9.57
C HIS A 299 16.49 0.97 -8.43
N MET A 300 17.36 1.94 -8.10
CA MET A 300 17.05 2.91 -7.05
C MET A 300 15.98 3.90 -7.51
N MET A 301 16.10 4.42 -8.74
CA MET A 301 15.08 5.32 -9.31
C MET A 301 13.69 4.68 -9.31
N ASP A 302 13.56 3.42 -9.76
CA ASP A 302 12.29 2.69 -9.79
C ASP A 302 11.66 2.58 -8.40
N LYS A 303 12.47 2.28 -7.38
CA LYS A 303 11.99 2.18 -5.99
C LYS A 303 11.52 3.52 -5.45
N MET A 304 12.26 4.58 -5.77
CA MET A 304 11.92 5.93 -5.28
C MET A 304 10.66 6.50 -5.95
N GLN A 305 10.28 6.03 -7.14
CA GLN A 305 9.01 6.40 -7.77
C GLN A 305 7.76 5.97 -6.96
N ALA A 306 7.89 4.99 -6.07
CA ALA A 306 6.83 4.64 -5.12
C ALA A 306 6.56 5.75 -4.09
N PHE A 307 7.48 6.73 -3.95
CA PHE A 307 7.41 7.79 -2.94
C PHE A 307 7.12 9.16 -3.55
N SER A 308 6.12 9.25 -4.44
CA SER A 308 5.72 10.52 -5.08
C SER A 308 5.17 11.58 -4.10
N SER A 309 4.99 11.22 -2.85
CA SER A 309 4.60 12.14 -1.75
C SER A 309 5.74 12.95 -1.17
N VAL A 310 6.99 12.59 -1.48
CA VAL A 310 8.20 13.30 -1.08
C VAL A 310 8.92 13.85 -2.31
N GLU A 311 9.70 14.91 -2.15
CA GLU A 311 10.50 15.42 -3.25
C GLU A 311 11.71 14.53 -3.50
N LEU A 312 11.92 14.14 -4.76
CA LEU A 312 13.02 13.28 -5.17
C LEU A 312 14.10 14.08 -5.89
N PHE A 313 15.31 13.97 -5.38
CA PHE A 313 16.51 14.58 -5.95
C PHE A 313 17.53 13.48 -6.28
N ILE A 314 18.32 13.70 -7.33
CA ILE A 314 19.49 12.88 -7.63
C ILE A 314 20.70 13.74 -7.83
N VAL A 315 21.80 13.41 -7.14
CA VAL A 315 23.07 14.09 -7.25
C VAL A 315 23.99 13.26 -8.14
N THR A 316 24.32 13.77 -9.33
CA THR A 316 25.14 13.05 -10.30
C THR A 316 25.85 14.01 -11.25
N GLY A 317 26.94 13.55 -11.88
CA GLY A 317 27.61 14.21 -13.01
C GLY A 317 27.52 13.40 -14.31
N ASP A 318 26.77 12.29 -14.30
CA ASP A 318 26.64 11.37 -15.45
C ASP A 318 25.46 11.77 -16.31
N GLU A 319 25.70 12.12 -17.58
CA GLU A 319 24.65 12.62 -18.48
C GLU A 319 23.54 11.58 -18.74
N LYS A 320 23.85 10.28 -18.81
CA LYS A 320 22.82 9.24 -19.01
C LYS A 320 21.89 9.11 -17.81
N ILE A 321 22.45 9.28 -16.60
CA ILE A 321 21.65 9.29 -15.36
C ILE A 321 20.79 10.54 -15.30
N ILE A 322 21.34 11.69 -15.74
CA ILE A 322 20.61 12.96 -15.82
C ILE A 322 19.41 12.84 -16.76
N GLU A 323 19.62 12.39 -17.99
CA GLU A 323 18.55 12.23 -18.98
C GLU A 323 17.42 11.31 -18.47
N GLU A 324 17.77 10.21 -17.82
CA GLU A 324 16.79 9.27 -17.26
C GLU A 324 16.03 9.87 -16.08
N ALA A 325 16.71 10.62 -15.21
CA ALA A 325 16.10 11.30 -14.07
C ALA A 325 15.11 12.38 -14.51
N GLU A 326 15.47 13.19 -15.50
CA GLU A 326 14.62 14.24 -16.07
C GLU A 326 13.35 13.65 -16.71
N LYS A 327 13.47 12.55 -17.47
CA LYS A 327 12.31 11.81 -18.04
C LYS A 327 11.34 11.32 -16.96
N ARG A 328 11.84 11.05 -15.75
CA ARG A 328 11.06 10.57 -14.60
C ARG A 328 10.55 11.68 -13.69
N GLY A 329 10.85 12.93 -13.97
CA GLY A 329 10.50 14.08 -13.13
C GLY A 329 11.25 14.13 -11.79
N ILE A 330 12.44 13.53 -11.72
CA ILE A 330 13.35 13.60 -10.56
C ILE A 330 14.20 14.85 -10.69
N PHE A 331 14.29 15.67 -9.63
CA PHE A 331 15.12 16.87 -9.63
C PHE A 331 16.61 16.54 -9.71
N VAL A 332 17.29 17.03 -10.75
CA VAL A 332 18.70 16.76 -10.99
C VAL A 332 19.58 17.81 -10.31
N VAL A 333 20.56 17.36 -9.55
CA VAL A 333 21.62 18.17 -8.94
C VAL A 333 22.96 17.77 -9.56
N ARG A 334 23.50 18.62 -10.42
CA ARG A 334 24.75 18.33 -11.12
C ARG A 334 25.96 18.43 -10.19
N ASN A 335 26.66 17.31 -9.99
CA ASN A 335 27.96 17.30 -9.29
C ASN A 335 29.10 17.32 -10.32
N LYS A 336 29.76 18.46 -10.49
CA LYS A 336 30.89 18.65 -11.40
C LYS A 336 32.24 18.26 -10.78
N GLU A 337 32.30 18.03 -9.47
CA GLU A 337 33.50 17.78 -8.69
C GLU A 337 33.39 16.49 -7.86
N PRO A 338 33.13 15.33 -8.49
CA PRO A 338 32.94 14.08 -7.77
C PRO A 338 34.19 13.58 -7.01
N GLU A 339 35.37 14.13 -7.34
CA GLU A 339 36.64 13.89 -6.64
C GLU A 339 36.66 14.46 -5.22
N LYS A 340 35.80 15.40 -4.89
CA LYS A 340 35.65 15.95 -3.53
C LYS A 340 34.96 14.98 -2.56
N GLY A 341 34.64 13.77 -3.02
CA GLY A 341 34.10 12.70 -2.19
C GLY A 341 32.58 12.77 -1.97
N ILE A 342 32.06 11.79 -1.20
CA ILE A 342 30.62 11.64 -0.95
C ILE A 342 30.03 12.81 -0.16
N ALA A 343 30.82 13.41 0.76
CA ALA A 343 30.40 14.56 1.55
C ALA A 343 29.97 15.73 0.66
N HIS A 344 30.69 15.99 -0.43
CA HIS A 344 30.33 17.04 -1.40
C HIS A 344 28.97 16.78 -2.04
N SER A 345 28.67 15.52 -2.40
CA SER A 345 27.35 15.13 -2.96
C SER A 345 26.24 15.33 -1.93
N VAL A 346 26.46 15.02 -0.65
CA VAL A 346 25.50 15.26 0.44
C VAL A 346 25.22 16.76 0.58
N VAL A 347 26.26 17.61 0.60
CA VAL A 347 26.14 19.06 0.70
C VAL A 347 25.37 19.65 -0.49
N LEU A 348 25.66 19.21 -1.72
CA LEU A 348 24.96 19.67 -2.92
C LEU A 348 23.47 19.30 -2.85
N GLY A 349 23.14 18.05 -2.48
CA GLY A 349 21.78 17.59 -2.32
C GLY A 349 21.01 18.37 -1.27
N LEU A 350 21.62 18.59 -0.09
CA LEU A 350 21.03 19.37 0.99
C LEU A 350 20.72 20.83 0.57
N LYS A 351 21.64 21.48 -0.13
CA LYS A 351 21.45 22.85 -0.64
C LYS A 351 20.29 22.91 -1.64
N ALA A 352 20.20 21.96 -2.56
CA ALA A 352 19.13 21.89 -3.56
C ALA A 352 17.76 21.68 -2.91
N VAL A 353 17.64 20.74 -1.96
CA VAL A 353 16.42 20.52 -1.19
C VAL A 353 16.01 21.77 -0.43
N SER A 354 16.97 22.41 0.30
CA SER A 354 16.69 23.62 1.07
C SER A 354 16.21 24.79 0.20
N HIS A 355 16.69 24.89 -1.05
CA HIS A 355 16.24 25.89 -2.01
C HIS A 355 14.82 25.58 -2.50
N SER A 356 14.52 24.34 -2.88
CA SER A 356 13.21 23.91 -3.34
C SER A 356 12.12 24.17 -2.29
N PHE A 357 12.38 23.84 -1.04
CA PHE A 357 11.43 24.05 0.06
C PHE A 357 11.17 25.53 0.38
N LYS A 358 12.11 26.43 0.10
CA LYS A 358 11.93 27.88 0.28
C LYS A 358 11.15 28.54 -0.85
N SER A 359 11.22 28.01 -2.08
CA SER A 359 10.64 28.62 -3.28
C SER A 359 9.22 28.12 -3.60
N GLY A 360 8.72 27.07 -2.95
CA GLY A 360 7.38 26.51 -3.20
C GLY A 360 6.25 27.40 -2.68
N THR A 361 5.34 27.79 -3.57
CA THR A 361 4.20 28.71 -3.27
C THR A 361 3.08 28.05 -2.48
N ASP A 362 2.95 26.72 -2.49
CA ASP A 362 1.83 25.97 -1.91
C ASP A 362 2.15 25.28 -0.57
N ARG A 363 3.30 25.58 0.04
CA ARG A 363 3.73 24.92 1.28
C ARG A 363 3.74 25.88 2.45
N LYS A 364 3.39 25.37 3.63
CA LYS A 364 3.72 26.03 4.89
C LYS A 364 5.23 26.28 4.88
N SER A 365 5.63 27.53 4.65
CA SER A 365 7.02 27.98 4.46
C SER A 365 7.94 27.40 5.54
N GLY A 366 8.94 26.62 5.13
CA GLY A 366 9.91 26.05 6.06
C GLY A 366 10.86 25.05 5.37
N ALA A 367 11.94 24.71 6.05
CA ALA A 367 12.80 23.61 5.67
C ALA A 367 12.04 22.27 5.83
N PRO A 368 12.43 21.20 5.11
CA PRO A 368 11.85 19.87 5.34
C PRO A 368 12.14 19.39 6.78
N ASP A 369 11.26 18.57 7.33
CA ASP A 369 11.45 17.95 8.66
C ASP A 369 12.69 17.02 8.68
N GLY A 370 13.03 16.46 7.50
CA GLY A 370 14.22 15.62 7.33
C GLY A 370 14.50 15.28 5.86
N ILE A 371 15.71 14.80 5.61
CA ILE A 371 16.18 14.35 4.30
C ILE A 371 16.73 12.94 4.40
N LEU A 372 16.23 12.04 3.55
CA LEU A 372 16.75 10.69 3.38
C LEU A 372 17.81 10.68 2.29
N PHE A 373 19.04 10.34 2.65
CA PHE A 373 20.11 10.10 1.67
C PHE A 373 20.23 8.60 1.39
N SER A 374 20.18 8.25 0.12
CA SER A 374 20.30 6.86 -0.35
C SER A 374 21.37 6.77 -1.43
N VAL A 375 22.11 5.66 -1.45
CA VAL A 375 23.16 5.38 -2.45
C VAL A 375 22.59 4.53 -3.59
N CYS A 376 23.16 4.63 -4.80
CA CYS A 376 22.71 3.87 -5.96
C CYS A 376 23.25 2.43 -6.02
N ASP A 377 24.24 2.08 -5.23
CA ASP A 377 24.93 0.78 -5.30
C ASP A 377 24.36 -0.31 -4.39
N GLN A 378 23.17 -0.07 -3.80
CA GLN A 378 22.38 -1.04 -3.04
C GLN A 378 21.10 -1.45 -3.80
N PRO A 379 21.20 -2.18 -4.91
CA PRO A 379 20.05 -2.50 -5.76
C PRO A 379 19.03 -3.44 -5.11
N LYS A 380 19.39 -4.12 -4.02
CA LYS A 380 18.50 -5.02 -3.27
C LYS A 380 17.73 -4.35 -2.15
N LEU A 381 17.98 -3.05 -1.85
CA LEU A 381 17.20 -2.30 -0.86
C LEU A 381 15.70 -2.35 -1.19
N LYS A 382 14.88 -2.65 -0.19
CA LYS A 382 13.42 -2.78 -0.38
C LYS A 382 12.70 -1.45 -0.21
N ILE A 383 11.60 -1.29 -0.95
CA ILE A 383 10.66 -0.16 -0.78
C ILE A 383 10.11 -0.14 0.65
N SER A 384 9.79 -1.31 1.22
CA SER A 384 9.29 -1.44 2.61
C SER A 384 10.29 -0.90 3.65
N THR A 385 11.58 -1.08 3.43
CA THR A 385 12.62 -0.54 4.33
C THR A 385 12.63 0.99 4.30
N ILE A 386 12.56 1.61 3.11
CA ILE A 386 12.45 3.05 2.94
C ILE A 386 11.18 3.60 3.61
N GLN A 387 10.04 2.93 3.39
CA GLN A 387 8.77 3.30 4.02
C GLN A 387 8.84 3.26 5.55
N ARG A 388 9.47 2.23 6.12
CA ARG A 388 9.66 2.10 7.57
C ARG A 388 10.54 3.21 8.14
N ILE A 389 11.59 3.62 7.42
CA ILE A 389 12.45 4.75 7.81
C ILE A 389 11.63 6.05 7.84
N LEU A 390 10.86 6.35 6.79
CA LEU A 390 10.02 7.55 6.72
C LEU A 390 8.95 7.56 7.82
N ASN A 391 8.31 6.42 8.07
CA ASN A 391 7.32 6.28 9.14
C ASN A 391 7.94 6.51 10.52
N ASP A 392 9.11 5.96 10.79
CA ASP A 392 9.79 6.12 12.07
C ASP A 392 10.25 7.57 12.27
N ALA A 393 10.72 8.23 11.21
CA ALA A 393 11.11 9.64 11.22
C ALA A 393 9.92 10.56 11.53
N ALA A 394 8.74 10.28 10.98
CA ALA A 394 7.52 11.05 11.26
C ALA A 394 7.09 10.96 12.73
N LEU A 395 7.40 9.85 13.40
CA LEU A 395 7.12 9.65 14.83
C LEU A 395 8.23 10.17 15.75
N HIS A 396 9.48 10.17 15.27
CA HIS A 396 10.69 10.46 16.05
C HIS A 396 11.51 11.58 15.40
N LYS A 397 10.89 12.76 15.24
CA LYS A 397 11.41 13.92 14.49
C LYS A 397 12.80 14.43 14.92
N LYS A 398 13.29 14.03 16.09
CA LYS A 398 14.61 14.44 16.62
C LYS A 398 15.67 13.35 16.48
N ASN A 399 15.32 12.19 15.92
CA ASN A 399 16.24 11.08 15.78
C ASN A 399 16.79 10.99 14.34
N VAL A 400 18.03 10.58 14.22
CA VAL A 400 18.61 10.11 12.96
C VAL A 400 18.11 8.67 12.76
N ILE A 401 17.57 8.36 11.58
CA ILE A 401 17.03 7.03 11.30
C ILE A 401 17.85 6.40 10.18
N CYS A 402 18.36 5.20 10.37
CA CYS A 402 19.12 4.51 9.33
C CYS A 402 18.66 3.06 9.14
N ALA A 403 18.91 2.51 7.97
CA ALA A 403 18.84 1.06 7.80
C ALA A 403 20.01 0.39 8.51
N GLY A 404 19.84 -0.83 8.99
CA GLY A 404 20.92 -1.57 9.63
C GLY A 404 20.68 -3.07 9.67
N TYR A 405 21.74 -3.79 10.02
CA TYR A 405 21.69 -5.24 10.18
C TYR A 405 22.47 -5.64 11.43
N ARG A 406 21.80 -6.34 12.36
CA ARG A 406 22.37 -6.76 13.66
C ARG A 406 23.04 -5.62 14.41
N GLY A 407 22.38 -4.46 14.46
CA GLY A 407 22.88 -3.28 15.13
C GLY A 407 23.95 -2.50 14.37
N GLN A 408 24.45 -2.98 13.24
CA GLN A 408 25.36 -2.24 12.38
C GLN A 408 24.60 -1.25 11.51
N LYS A 409 24.98 0.02 11.60
CA LYS A 409 24.38 1.14 10.86
C LYS A 409 24.79 1.09 9.39
N GLY A 410 23.84 1.37 8.48
CA GLY A 410 24.06 1.38 7.03
C GLY A 410 23.21 2.43 6.32
N ASN A 411 23.27 2.48 5.00
CA ASN A 411 22.42 3.30 4.16
C ASN A 411 21.11 2.58 3.86
N PRO A 412 20.02 3.33 3.59
CA PRO A 412 19.90 4.79 3.60
C PRO A 412 19.85 5.40 5.03
N VAL A 413 20.18 6.69 5.13
CA VAL A 413 20.15 7.45 6.39
C VAL A 413 19.26 8.67 6.24
N LEU A 414 18.29 8.83 7.13
CA LEU A 414 17.45 10.01 7.25
C LEU A 414 17.99 10.93 8.34
N TRP A 415 18.30 12.15 7.97
CA TRP A 415 18.77 13.21 8.84
C TRP A 415 17.66 14.20 9.13
N PRO A 416 17.32 14.45 10.39
CA PRO A 416 16.33 15.47 10.76
C PRO A 416 16.88 16.89 10.58
N ALA A 417 15.99 17.87 10.45
CA ALA A 417 16.33 19.24 10.10
C ALA A 417 17.40 19.89 10.98
N HIS A 418 17.42 19.58 12.28
CA HIS A 418 18.42 20.15 13.20
C HIS A 418 19.87 19.71 12.93
N CYS A 419 20.08 18.65 12.13
CA CYS A 419 21.39 18.20 11.69
C CYS A 419 21.89 18.92 10.43
N PHE A 420 21.07 19.71 9.75
CA PHE A 420 21.41 20.27 8.42
C PHE A 420 22.59 21.22 8.45
N ALA A 421 22.72 22.05 9.49
CA ALA A 421 23.85 22.97 9.62
C ALA A 421 25.19 22.21 9.66
N GLU A 422 25.27 21.13 10.42
CA GLU A 422 26.48 20.30 10.51
C GLU A 422 26.71 19.48 9.22
N LEU A 423 25.66 19.03 8.56
CA LEU A 423 25.79 18.34 7.28
C LEU A 423 26.38 19.23 6.17
N LEU A 424 26.14 20.54 6.23
CA LEU A 424 26.71 21.50 5.28
C LEU A 424 28.23 21.69 5.46
N GLU A 425 28.77 21.34 6.61
CA GLU A 425 30.21 21.45 6.94
C GLU A 425 30.97 20.15 6.61
N LEU A 426 30.29 19.10 6.13
CA LEU A 426 30.93 17.83 5.78
C LEU A 426 31.96 18.00 4.67
N THR A 427 33.09 17.33 4.81
CA THR A 427 34.18 17.28 3.83
C THR A 427 34.72 15.85 3.67
N GLY A 428 35.34 15.54 2.51
CA GLY A 428 36.03 14.28 2.27
C GLY A 428 35.11 13.09 1.94
N ASP A 429 35.66 11.89 2.11
CA ASP A 429 35.00 10.64 1.68
C ASP A 429 34.22 9.91 2.77
N GLU A 430 34.27 10.35 4.02
CA GLU A 430 33.61 9.66 5.13
C GLU A 430 32.11 9.93 5.23
N GLY A 431 31.62 10.92 4.46
CA GLY A 431 30.20 11.26 4.38
C GLY A 431 29.57 11.49 5.77
N GLY A 432 28.40 10.92 6.00
CA GLY A 432 27.70 11.04 7.29
C GLY A 432 28.19 10.09 8.40
N ARG A 433 29.21 9.25 8.17
CA ARG A 433 29.64 8.25 9.17
C ARG A 433 30.11 8.87 10.47
N GLN A 434 30.89 9.94 10.39
CA GLN A 434 31.37 10.67 11.60
C GLN A 434 30.19 11.23 12.39
N MET A 435 29.19 11.78 11.70
CA MET A 435 27.99 12.29 12.34
C MET A 435 27.16 11.18 12.99
N LEU A 436 27.07 9.99 12.37
CA LEU A 436 26.38 8.84 12.98
C LEU A 436 27.02 8.41 14.31
N THR A 437 28.34 8.58 14.45
CA THR A 437 29.03 8.35 15.72
C THR A 437 28.73 9.47 16.73
N LYS A 438 28.77 10.74 16.32
CA LYS A 438 28.42 11.88 17.16
C LYS A 438 27.01 11.84 17.73
N TYR A 439 26.05 11.36 16.90
CA TYR A 439 24.63 11.24 17.27
C TYR A 439 24.25 9.85 17.78
N GLU A 440 25.19 9.02 18.20
CA GLU A 440 24.97 7.60 18.50
C GLU A 440 23.75 7.29 19.36
N GLU A 441 23.55 8.04 20.45
CA GLU A 441 22.40 7.91 21.36
C GLU A 441 21.05 8.32 20.73
N LYS A 442 21.08 9.08 19.63
CA LYS A 442 19.90 9.55 18.89
C LYS A 442 19.70 8.82 17.57
N VAL A 443 20.52 7.81 17.26
CA VAL A 443 20.35 6.98 16.06
C VAL A 443 19.38 5.86 16.36
N ARG A 444 18.36 5.74 15.51
CA ARG A 444 17.43 4.60 15.48
C ARG A 444 17.73 3.75 14.26
N ILE A 445 17.80 2.44 14.44
CA ILE A 445 18.13 1.49 13.39
C ILE A 445 16.83 0.77 12.97
N ILE A 446 16.51 0.84 11.69
CA ILE A 446 15.49 0.02 11.07
C ILE A 446 16.16 -1.28 10.62
N GLU A 447 16.01 -2.32 11.42
CA GLU A 447 16.59 -3.63 11.14
C GLU A 447 16.09 -4.17 9.79
N THR A 448 17.03 -4.63 8.97
CA THR A 448 16.78 -5.18 7.63
C THR A 448 17.68 -6.37 7.34
N SER A 449 17.68 -6.89 6.12
CA SER A 449 18.55 -8.02 5.77
C SER A 449 19.95 -7.56 5.35
N ARG A 450 20.93 -8.46 5.50
CA ARG A 450 22.31 -8.20 5.04
C ARG A 450 22.36 -7.95 3.52
N GLU A 451 21.51 -8.63 2.77
CA GLU A 451 21.41 -8.50 1.31
C GLU A 451 20.95 -7.14 0.87
N GLU A 452 20.06 -6.48 1.62
CA GLU A 452 19.58 -5.14 1.30
C GLU A 452 20.67 -4.08 1.44
N LEU A 453 21.56 -4.26 2.43
CA LEU A 453 22.64 -3.31 2.73
C LEU A 453 23.92 -3.58 1.94
N LYS A 454 23.92 -4.62 1.10
CA LYS A 454 25.13 -5.00 0.38
C LYS A 454 25.37 -4.08 -0.80
N ASP A 455 26.51 -3.38 -0.77
CA ASP A 455 27.04 -2.62 -1.89
C ASP A 455 27.56 -3.59 -2.96
N ILE A 456 27.33 -3.31 -4.23
CA ILE A 456 27.90 -4.07 -5.32
C ILE A 456 29.17 -3.38 -5.79
N ASP A 457 30.34 -3.85 -5.31
CA ASP A 457 31.65 -3.25 -5.55
C ASP A 457 32.47 -3.92 -6.64
N SER A 458 32.08 -5.11 -7.13
CA SER A 458 32.86 -5.82 -8.16
C SER A 458 31.99 -6.72 -9.06
N LYS A 459 32.43 -6.93 -10.33
CA LYS A 459 31.81 -7.88 -11.29
C LYS A 459 31.78 -9.33 -10.78
N ARG A 460 32.64 -9.72 -9.83
CA ARG A 460 32.65 -11.07 -9.22
C ARG A 460 31.45 -11.28 -8.27
N GLU A 461 30.96 -10.24 -7.65
CA GLU A 461 29.83 -10.32 -6.72
C GLU A 461 28.49 -10.46 -7.44
N ASP A 462 28.39 -9.88 -8.65
CA ASP A 462 27.23 -10.01 -9.53
C ASP A 462 27.01 -11.49 -9.97
N ARG A 463 28.08 -12.21 -10.36
CA ARG A 463 28.00 -13.63 -10.73
C ARG A 463 27.59 -14.57 -9.59
N LYS A 464 27.84 -14.22 -8.33
CA LYS A 464 27.38 -14.99 -7.16
C LYS A 464 25.89 -14.76 -6.87
N SER A 465 25.38 -13.56 -7.07
CA SER A 465 23.96 -13.23 -6.85
C SER A 465 23.07 -13.88 -7.91
N THR A 466 23.53 -13.95 -9.17
CA THR A 466 22.79 -14.58 -10.29
C THR A 466 22.77 -16.12 -10.19
N ARG A 467 23.82 -16.75 -9.64
CA ARG A 467 23.87 -18.22 -9.45
C ARG A 467 23.00 -18.71 -8.28
N LEU A 468 22.75 -17.90 -7.26
CA LEU A 468 21.88 -18.27 -6.14
C LEU A 468 20.39 -18.29 -6.52
N ASN A 469 19.97 -17.53 -7.53
CA ASN A 469 18.60 -17.55 -8.03
C ASN A 469 18.30 -18.70 -9.01
N SER A 470 19.31 -19.32 -9.60
CA SER A 470 19.14 -20.45 -10.54
C SER A 470 19.16 -21.82 -9.88
N SER A 471 19.38 -21.94 -8.58
CA SER A 471 19.48 -23.20 -7.84
C SER A 471 18.19 -23.61 -7.08
N HIS A 472 17.07 -22.95 -7.29
CA HIS A 472 15.78 -23.30 -6.68
C HIS A 472 14.76 -23.93 -7.63
N GLU A 473 15.20 -24.47 -8.78
CA GLU A 473 14.41 -25.44 -9.52
C GLU A 473 14.72 -26.85 -8.98
N ILE A 474 13.90 -27.32 -8.05
CA ILE A 474 13.90 -28.71 -7.61
C ILE A 474 13.18 -29.53 -8.69
N PRO A 475 13.83 -30.53 -9.33
CA PRO A 475 13.14 -31.43 -10.24
C PRO A 475 12.16 -32.29 -9.43
N SER A 476 10.89 -32.23 -9.77
CA SER A 476 9.87 -33.16 -9.28
C SER A 476 10.21 -34.59 -9.73
N ARG A 477 10.74 -35.41 -8.83
CA ARG A 477 10.75 -36.86 -9.00
C ARG A 477 9.42 -37.44 -8.56
N MET A 478 8.63 -37.91 -9.52
CA MET A 478 7.55 -38.84 -9.24
C MET A 478 8.13 -40.15 -8.70
N PRO A 479 7.56 -40.80 -7.69
CA PRO A 479 7.83 -42.18 -7.38
C PRO A 479 7.01 -43.05 -8.33
N SER A 480 7.70 -43.93 -9.05
CA SER A 480 7.12 -45.06 -9.76
C SER A 480 6.57 -46.09 -8.78
N SER A 481 5.44 -46.62 -9.14
CA SER A 481 4.70 -47.76 -8.61
C SER A 481 5.54 -48.93 -8.06
N ALA A 482 5.18 -49.42 -6.87
CA ALA A 482 5.00 -50.85 -6.53
C ALA A 482 3.98 -50.90 -5.35
#